data_7cd39d29a7f44b4e7a46dfbd8009e8dc
#
_entry.id   7cd39d29a7f44b4e7a46dfbd8009e8dc
#
_cell.length_a   1.000
_cell.length_b   1.000
_cell.length_c   1.000
_cell.angle_alpha   90.00
_cell.angle_beta   90.00
_cell.angle_gamma   90.00
#
_symmetry.space_group_name_H-M   'P 1'
#
loop_
_entity.id
_entity.type
_entity.pdbx_description
1 polymer ?
#
loop_
_entity_poly.entity_id
_entity_poly.type
_entity_poly.pdbx_seq_one_letter_code
_entity_poly.pdbx_strand_id
1 'polypeptide(L)'
;MIVDEMSMVDVWLMNWLLEAIPYDMQVVFVGDKDQLPSVGPGKVFADMIESQVLSTISLHRIYRQAKDSSIIRLAHDVRQGRLPEDLLMKQADRSFIPCPTHQIPQAIHQIVNKAIEKGYTSQTLQVLAPMYKGSAGIDQINQLMQAMLNPPKARKRELTYFDRVYRVGDKVLQLVNNTEEGVYNGDLGQITAILTS
;
A
#
# COMPACT_ATOMS: atom_id res chain seq x y z
N MET A 1 -23.66 -5.64 -13.00
CA MET A 1 -22.62 -4.77 -12.37
C MET A 1 -21.55 -5.65 -11.75
N ILE A 2 -20.28 -5.21 -11.78
CA ILE A 2 -19.17 -5.87 -11.06
C ILE A 2 -18.66 -4.89 -10.02
N VAL A 3 -18.56 -5.32 -8.77
CA VAL A 3 -17.98 -4.57 -7.65
C VAL A 3 -16.71 -5.29 -7.23
N ASP A 4 -15.58 -4.65 -7.43
CA ASP A 4 -14.25 -5.19 -7.09
C ASP A 4 -13.77 -4.64 -5.74
N GLU A 5 -12.70 -5.24 -5.18
CA GLU A 5 -12.09 -4.87 -3.89
C GLU A 5 -13.08 -4.88 -2.72
N MET A 6 -13.97 -5.86 -2.70
CA MET A 6 -15.04 -5.98 -1.68
C MET A 6 -14.53 -6.12 -0.24
N SER A 7 -13.28 -6.50 -0.02
CA SER A 7 -12.63 -6.50 1.31
C SER A 7 -12.60 -5.10 1.95
N MET A 8 -12.63 -4.05 1.14
CA MET A 8 -12.61 -2.65 1.58
C MET A 8 -14.00 -2.06 1.88
N VAL A 9 -15.07 -2.81 1.60
CA VAL A 9 -16.46 -2.36 1.76
C VAL A 9 -16.92 -2.64 3.20
N ASP A 10 -17.28 -1.58 3.92
CA ASP A 10 -17.89 -1.66 5.25
C ASP A 10 -19.43 -1.75 5.18
N VAL A 11 -20.07 -1.86 6.34
CA VAL A 11 -21.54 -1.98 6.45
C VAL A 11 -22.25 -0.75 5.86
N TRP A 12 -21.71 0.45 6.07
CA TRP A 12 -22.35 1.67 5.60
C TRP A 12 -22.28 1.79 4.08
N LEU A 13 -21.11 1.54 3.52
CA LEU A 13 -20.90 1.56 2.07
C LEU A 13 -21.74 0.48 1.38
N MET A 14 -21.82 -0.72 1.99
CA MET A 14 -22.67 -1.79 1.47
C MET A 14 -24.16 -1.41 1.50
N ASN A 15 -24.63 -0.77 2.57
CA ASN A 15 -26.00 -0.29 2.65
C ASN A 15 -26.33 0.67 1.50
N TRP A 16 -25.48 1.68 1.29
CA TRP A 16 -25.69 2.64 0.20
C TRP A 16 -25.60 1.98 -1.19
N LEU A 17 -24.69 1.01 -1.34
CA LEU A 17 -24.56 0.25 -2.58
C LEU A 17 -25.87 -0.52 -2.86
N LEU A 18 -26.43 -1.22 -1.87
CA LEU A 18 -27.66 -1.99 -2.03
C LEU A 18 -28.87 -1.11 -2.30
N GLU A 19 -28.94 0.08 -1.70
CA GLU A 19 -30.00 1.08 -1.98
C GLU A 19 -29.92 1.62 -3.41
N ALA A 20 -28.71 1.71 -3.98
CA ALA A 20 -28.48 2.24 -5.32
C ALA A 20 -28.66 1.20 -6.44
N ILE A 21 -28.60 -0.09 -6.13
CA ILE A 21 -28.70 -1.17 -7.12
C ILE A 21 -30.17 -1.38 -7.52
N PRO A 22 -30.52 -1.28 -8.82
CA PRO A 22 -31.84 -1.67 -9.31
C PRO A 22 -32.15 -3.13 -8.97
N TYR A 23 -33.44 -3.39 -8.66
CA TYR A 23 -33.86 -4.70 -8.16
C TYR A 23 -33.65 -5.87 -9.13
N ASP A 24 -33.62 -5.59 -10.42
CA ASP A 24 -33.42 -6.59 -11.50
C ASP A 24 -31.97 -6.70 -11.96
N MET A 25 -31.03 -5.99 -11.31
CA MET A 25 -29.63 -5.99 -11.71
C MET A 25 -28.88 -7.21 -11.17
N GLN A 26 -28.20 -7.93 -12.05
CA GLN A 26 -27.21 -8.92 -11.64
C GLN A 26 -25.94 -8.23 -11.13
N VAL A 27 -25.48 -8.65 -9.95
CA VAL A 27 -24.26 -8.12 -9.33
C VAL A 27 -23.26 -9.24 -9.06
N VAL A 28 -22.00 -8.99 -9.40
CA VAL A 28 -20.87 -9.86 -9.08
C VAL A 28 -19.95 -9.10 -8.12
N PHE A 29 -19.79 -9.64 -6.92
CA PHE A 29 -18.85 -9.15 -5.92
C PHE A 29 -17.50 -9.87 -6.06
N VAL A 30 -16.42 -9.12 -6.18
CA VAL A 30 -15.06 -9.64 -6.33
C VAL A 30 -14.19 -9.09 -5.20
N GLY A 31 -13.33 -9.90 -4.62
CA GLY A 31 -12.45 -9.46 -3.55
C GLY A 31 -11.65 -10.62 -2.95
N ASP A 32 -10.84 -10.29 -1.96
CA ASP A 32 -10.07 -11.26 -1.19
C ASP A 32 -10.41 -11.10 0.30
N LYS A 33 -11.15 -12.07 0.85
CA LYS A 33 -11.59 -12.05 2.26
C LYS A 33 -10.42 -12.09 3.27
N ASP A 34 -9.24 -12.50 2.82
CA ASP A 34 -8.04 -12.64 3.65
C ASP A 34 -7.13 -11.38 3.57
N GLN A 35 -7.48 -10.38 2.75
CA GLN A 35 -6.84 -9.06 2.78
C GLN A 35 -7.27 -8.24 4.00
N LEU A 36 -6.62 -7.10 4.21
CA LEU A 36 -6.98 -6.19 5.30
C LEU A 36 -8.45 -5.80 5.18
N PRO A 37 -9.22 -5.86 6.29
CA PRO A 37 -10.62 -5.47 6.28
C PRO A 37 -10.78 -3.95 6.07
N SER A 38 -12.01 -3.52 5.81
CA SER A 38 -12.38 -2.11 5.76
C SER A 38 -11.98 -1.38 7.05
N VAL A 39 -11.72 -0.08 6.94
CA VAL A 39 -11.48 0.80 8.10
C VAL A 39 -12.77 1.04 8.89
N GLY A 40 -13.91 1.07 8.19
CA GLY A 40 -15.25 1.16 8.78
C GLY A 40 -15.74 -0.16 9.38
N PRO A 41 -16.89 -0.16 10.04
CA PRO A 41 -17.41 -1.31 10.77
C PRO A 41 -17.84 -2.46 9.86
N GLY A 42 -17.61 -3.70 10.34
CA GLY A 42 -18.05 -4.94 9.70
C GLY A 42 -17.03 -5.59 8.79
N LYS A 43 -17.27 -6.87 8.49
CA LYS A 43 -16.49 -7.69 7.55
C LYS A 43 -17.41 -8.20 6.45
N VAL A 44 -18.13 -7.31 5.80
CA VAL A 44 -19.27 -7.61 4.93
C VAL A 44 -18.94 -8.71 3.93
N PHE A 45 -17.81 -8.61 3.22
CA PHE A 45 -17.46 -9.62 2.20
C PHE A 45 -17.17 -11.00 2.79
N ALA A 46 -16.47 -11.07 3.92
CA ALA A 46 -16.22 -12.33 4.61
C ALA A 46 -17.53 -12.93 5.14
N ASP A 47 -18.38 -12.11 5.76
CA ASP A 47 -19.66 -12.55 6.32
C ASP A 47 -20.61 -13.07 5.20
N MET A 48 -20.63 -12.41 4.03
CA MET A 48 -21.38 -12.87 2.86
C MET A 48 -20.92 -14.26 2.39
N ILE A 49 -19.61 -14.50 2.33
CA ILE A 49 -19.04 -15.81 1.96
C ILE A 49 -19.36 -16.85 3.02
N GLU A 50 -19.17 -16.53 4.30
CA GLU A 50 -19.38 -17.45 5.42
C GLU A 50 -20.85 -17.81 5.62
N SER A 51 -21.77 -16.94 5.25
CA SER A 51 -23.21 -17.20 5.31
C SER A 51 -23.68 -18.34 4.39
N GLN A 52 -22.91 -18.63 3.33
CA GLN A 52 -23.25 -19.62 2.30
C GLN A 52 -24.60 -19.40 1.59
N VAL A 53 -25.20 -18.22 1.77
CA VAL A 53 -26.48 -17.86 1.13
C VAL A 53 -26.27 -17.49 -0.34
N LEU A 54 -25.09 -16.94 -0.67
CA LEU A 54 -24.73 -16.52 -2.02
C LEU A 54 -23.82 -17.55 -2.69
N SER A 55 -24.05 -17.77 -3.99
CA SER A 55 -23.14 -18.60 -4.79
C SER A 55 -21.74 -18.00 -4.80
N THR A 56 -20.76 -18.77 -4.35
CA THR A 56 -19.37 -18.33 -4.22
C THR A 56 -18.44 -19.19 -5.05
N ILE A 57 -17.57 -18.56 -5.81
CA ILE A 57 -16.48 -19.20 -6.55
C ILE A 57 -15.15 -18.73 -5.96
N SER A 58 -14.36 -19.66 -5.45
CA SER A 58 -13.03 -19.39 -4.90
C SER A 58 -11.93 -19.71 -5.90
N LEU A 59 -11.04 -18.74 -6.14
CA LEU A 59 -9.89 -18.90 -7.01
C LEU A 59 -8.66 -19.29 -6.17
N HIS A 60 -8.10 -20.46 -6.41
CA HIS A 60 -7.00 -20.99 -5.61
C HIS A 60 -5.64 -21.01 -6.34
N ARG A 61 -5.63 -20.80 -7.66
CA ARG A 61 -4.39 -20.83 -8.45
C ARG A 61 -3.75 -19.45 -8.50
N ILE A 62 -2.51 -19.38 -8.04
CA ILE A 62 -1.68 -18.17 -8.15
C ILE A 62 -0.93 -18.25 -9.48
N TYR A 63 -1.28 -17.38 -10.43
CA TYR A 63 -0.62 -17.28 -11.73
C TYR A 63 0.45 -16.17 -11.77
N ARG A 64 0.49 -15.28 -10.76
CA ARG A 64 1.49 -14.21 -10.68
C ARG A 64 2.84 -14.80 -10.32
N GLN A 65 3.73 -14.67 -11.26
CA GLN A 65 5.18 -14.79 -11.24
C GLN A 65 5.84 -15.67 -10.16
N ALA A 66 6.63 -16.62 -10.67
CA ALA A 66 7.60 -17.43 -9.94
C ALA A 66 6.99 -18.34 -8.86
N LYS A 67 6.75 -19.57 -9.25
CA LYS A 67 6.45 -20.68 -8.31
C LYS A 67 7.46 -20.78 -7.15
N ASP A 68 8.60 -20.08 -7.26
CA ASP A 68 9.73 -20.14 -6.34
C ASP A 68 9.91 -18.87 -5.48
N SER A 69 8.97 -17.90 -5.52
CA SER A 69 9.08 -16.70 -4.68
C SER A 69 8.85 -16.99 -3.21
N SER A 70 9.85 -16.68 -2.39
CA SER A 70 9.75 -16.82 -0.92
C SER A 70 8.76 -15.82 -0.30
N ILE A 71 8.50 -14.71 -0.98
CA ILE A 71 7.50 -13.71 -0.57
C ILE A 71 6.10 -14.28 -0.71
N ILE A 72 5.78 -14.93 -1.84
CA ILE A 72 4.46 -15.53 -2.08
C ILE A 72 4.21 -16.67 -1.09
N ARG A 73 5.23 -17.52 -0.84
CA ARG A 73 5.14 -18.60 0.16
C ARG A 73 4.88 -18.04 1.55
N LEU A 74 5.62 -17.01 1.96
CA LEU A 74 5.41 -16.35 3.24
C LEU A 74 3.99 -15.77 3.37
N ALA A 75 3.50 -15.07 2.35
CA ALA A 75 2.16 -14.52 2.35
C ALA A 75 1.09 -15.61 2.50
N HIS A 76 1.27 -16.76 1.84
CA HIS A 76 0.38 -17.90 1.97
C HIS A 76 0.41 -18.51 3.39
N ASP A 77 1.59 -18.68 3.98
CA ASP A 77 1.73 -19.22 5.35
C ASP A 77 1.11 -18.26 6.39
N VAL A 78 1.37 -16.96 6.27
CA VAL A 78 0.77 -15.94 7.15
C VAL A 78 -0.76 -15.95 7.05
N ARG A 79 -1.31 -16.07 5.83
CA ARG A 79 -2.76 -16.20 5.63
C ARG A 79 -3.36 -17.43 6.32
N GLN A 80 -2.61 -18.49 6.43
CA GLN A 80 -3.01 -19.71 7.15
C GLN A 80 -2.71 -19.65 8.66
N GLY A 81 -2.29 -18.50 9.19
CA GLY A 81 -1.91 -18.32 10.60
C GLY A 81 -0.61 -19.04 10.98
N ARG A 82 0.23 -19.37 10.00
CA ARG A 82 1.52 -20.05 10.24
C ARG A 82 2.66 -19.09 9.96
N LEU A 83 3.71 -19.19 10.78
CA LEU A 83 4.99 -18.54 10.51
C LEU A 83 5.99 -19.63 10.10
N PRO A 84 6.63 -19.52 8.92
CA PRO A 84 7.60 -20.49 8.49
C PRO A 84 8.86 -20.46 9.36
N GLU A 85 9.50 -21.61 9.55
CA GLU A 85 10.73 -21.73 10.35
C GLU A 85 11.88 -20.88 9.77
N ASP A 86 11.87 -20.65 8.45
CA ASP A 86 12.84 -19.84 7.73
C ASP A 86 12.52 -18.34 7.71
N LEU A 87 11.55 -17.85 8.52
CA LEU A 87 11.12 -16.45 8.54
C LEU A 87 12.29 -15.47 8.69
N LEU A 88 13.21 -15.76 9.60
CA LEU A 88 14.38 -14.92 9.90
C LEU A 88 15.56 -15.16 8.95
N MET A 89 15.49 -16.17 8.10
CA MET A 89 16.57 -16.48 7.16
C MET A 89 16.49 -15.55 5.94
N LYS A 90 17.67 -15.10 5.49
CA LYS A 90 17.79 -14.34 4.26
C LYS A 90 17.50 -15.24 3.07
N GLN A 91 16.55 -14.83 2.24
CA GLN A 91 16.22 -15.46 0.97
C GLN A 91 16.69 -14.60 -0.21
N ALA A 92 16.58 -15.11 -1.43
CA ALA A 92 16.98 -14.38 -2.63
C ALA A 92 16.14 -13.10 -2.85
N ASP A 93 14.83 -13.17 -2.55
CA ASP A 93 13.83 -12.13 -2.77
C ASP A 93 13.27 -11.54 -1.46
N ARG A 94 13.74 -12.00 -0.30
CA ARG A 94 13.20 -11.61 1.02
C ARG A 94 14.30 -11.57 2.08
N SER A 95 14.20 -10.59 2.97
CA SER A 95 14.98 -10.56 4.21
C SER A 95 14.12 -10.06 5.36
N PHE A 96 14.29 -10.63 6.54
CA PHE A 96 13.71 -10.15 7.79
C PHE A 96 14.83 -9.59 8.67
N ILE A 97 14.66 -8.37 9.16
CA ILE A 97 15.66 -7.69 9.98
C ILE A 97 15.01 -7.34 11.31
N PRO A 98 15.20 -8.13 12.36
CA PRO A 98 14.71 -7.79 13.70
C PRO A 98 15.48 -6.58 14.21
N CYS A 99 14.76 -5.51 14.55
CA CYS A 99 15.35 -4.33 15.19
C CYS A 99 14.35 -3.65 16.12
N PRO A 100 14.82 -3.00 17.20
CA PRO A 100 13.97 -2.18 18.05
C PRO A 100 13.38 -1.01 17.26
N THR A 101 12.18 -0.55 17.64
CA THR A 101 11.44 0.50 16.94
C THR A 101 12.28 1.77 16.74
N HIS A 102 13.06 2.17 17.75
CA HIS A 102 13.91 3.38 17.65
C HIS A 102 15.07 3.26 16.66
N GLN A 103 15.42 2.04 16.24
CA GLN A 103 16.49 1.77 15.25
C GLN A 103 15.94 1.61 13.83
N ILE A 104 14.62 1.56 13.63
CA ILE A 104 14.01 1.39 12.31
C ILE A 104 14.47 2.46 11.32
N PRO A 105 14.50 3.79 11.65
CA PRO A 105 14.97 4.79 10.71
C PRO A 105 16.42 4.56 10.26
N GLN A 106 17.31 4.14 11.16
CA GLN A 106 18.70 3.83 10.84
C GLN A 106 18.80 2.59 9.94
N ALA A 107 18.01 1.55 10.22
CA ALA A 107 17.95 0.35 9.39
C ALA A 107 17.46 0.68 7.98
N ILE A 108 16.38 1.47 7.85
CA ILE A 108 15.87 1.97 6.56
C ILE A 108 16.95 2.74 5.83
N HIS A 109 17.63 3.69 6.50
CA HIS A 109 18.70 4.47 5.91
C HIS A 109 19.80 3.57 5.31
N GLN A 110 20.26 2.56 6.04
CA GLN A 110 21.30 1.64 5.56
C GLN A 110 20.83 0.81 4.36
N ILE A 111 19.58 0.32 4.39
CA ILE A 111 18.99 -0.48 3.31
C ILE A 111 18.84 0.38 2.05
N VAL A 112 18.28 1.59 2.21
CA VAL A 112 18.06 2.51 1.09
C VAL A 112 19.38 2.97 0.47
N ASN A 113 20.40 3.27 1.26
CA ASN A 113 21.74 3.58 0.71
C ASN A 113 22.27 2.46 -0.17
N LYS A 114 22.23 1.22 0.32
CA LYS A 114 22.64 0.06 -0.48
C LYS A 114 21.80 -0.13 -1.74
N ALA A 115 20.52 0.21 -1.68
CA ALA A 115 19.65 0.15 -2.85
C ALA A 115 20.03 1.23 -3.87
N ILE A 116 20.32 2.47 -3.44
CA ILE A 116 20.79 3.57 -4.29
C ILE A 116 22.12 3.19 -4.97
N GLU A 117 23.08 2.62 -4.23
CA GLU A 117 24.34 2.12 -4.78
C GLU A 117 24.14 1.06 -5.88
N LYS A 118 23.04 0.31 -5.81
CA LYS A 118 22.65 -0.68 -6.83
C LYS A 118 21.79 -0.10 -7.96
N GLY A 119 21.58 1.22 -7.99
CA GLY A 119 20.85 1.91 -9.05
C GLY A 119 19.33 1.99 -8.83
N TYR A 120 18.81 1.63 -7.64
CA TYR A 120 17.40 1.87 -7.32
C TYR A 120 17.13 3.36 -7.16
N THR A 121 15.97 3.79 -7.59
CA THR A 121 15.52 5.19 -7.56
C THR A 121 14.20 5.34 -6.78
N SER A 122 13.74 6.58 -6.59
CA SER A 122 12.42 6.84 -6.01
C SER A 122 11.28 6.14 -6.76
N GLN A 123 11.43 5.89 -8.06
CA GLN A 123 10.42 5.21 -8.87
C GLN A 123 10.38 3.69 -8.63
N THR A 124 11.51 3.08 -8.30
CA THR A 124 11.66 1.63 -8.16
C THR A 124 11.75 1.16 -6.71
N LEU A 125 11.74 2.08 -5.74
CA LEU A 125 11.83 1.80 -4.33
C LEU A 125 10.61 2.37 -3.58
N GLN A 126 10.03 1.55 -2.69
CA GLN A 126 8.90 1.93 -1.85
C GLN A 126 9.14 1.46 -0.41
N VAL A 127 8.83 2.33 0.55
CA VAL A 127 8.79 2.00 1.98
C VAL A 127 7.35 2.09 2.46
N LEU A 128 6.90 1.06 3.17
CA LEU A 128 5.57 1.01 3.77
C LEU A 128 5.71 1.05 5.30
N ALA A 129 4.88 1.83 5.96
CA ALA A 129 4.82 1.90 7.41
C ALA A 129 3.36 1.90 7.89
N PRO A 130 3.05 1.21 9.00
CA PRO A 130 1.66 1.05 9.46
C PRO A 130 1.11 2.27 10.22
N MET A 131 1.95 3.24 10.59
CA MET A 131 1.57 4.39 11.41
C MET A 131 2.06 5.70 10.79
N TYR A 132 1.31 6.79 11.00
CA TYR A 132 1.69 8.12 10.55
C TYR A 132 2.75 8.75 11.45
N LYS A 133 2.60 8.65 12.77
CA LYS A 133 3.42 9.33 13.78
C LYS A 133 4.44 8.40 14.44
N GLY A 134 5.42 8.99 15.11
CA GLY A 134 6.48 8.28 15.81
C GLY A 134 7.77 8.14 14.99
N SER A 135 8.83 7.64 15.61
CA SER A 135 10.16 7.52 14.99
C SER A 135 10.19 6.62 13.74
N ALA A 136 9.30 5.63 13.69
CA ALA A 136 9.13 4.73 12.54
C ALA A 136 7.85 5.02 11.75
N GLY A 137 7.25 6.20 11.92
CA GLY A 137 6.04 6.62 11.23
C GLY A 137 6.30 7.20 9.85
N ILE A 138 5.26 7.24 9.02
CA ILE A 138 5.30 7.73 7.64
C ILE A 138 5.91 9.14 7.56
N ASP A 139 5.56 10.05 8.48
CA ASP A 139 6.04 11.42 8.44
C ASP A 139 7.58 11.50 8.55
N GLN A 140 8.17 10.77 9.50
CA GLN A 140 9.63 10.71 9.68
C GLN A 140 10.32 9.96 8.52
N ILE A 141 9.72 8.86 8.06
CA ILE A 141 10.26 8.08 6.96
C ILE A 141 10.22 8.89 5.66
N ASN A 142 9.17 9.64 5.39
CA ASN A 142 9.10 10.51 4.20
C ASN A 142 10.19 11.57 4.20
N GLN A 143 10.47 12.21 5.33
CA GLN A 143 11.58 13.18 5.46
C GLN A 143 12.93 12.50 5.18
N LEU A 144 13.16 11.32 5.76
CA LEU A 144 14.37 10.53 5.54
C LEU A 144 14.51 10.15 4.06
N MET A 145 13.45 9.61 3.45
CA MET A 145 13.47 9.20 2.05
C MET A 145 13.67 10.37 1.09
N GLN A 146 13.06 11.53 1.35
CA GLN A 146 13.26 12.74 0.56
C GLN A 146 14.71 13.21 0.65
N ALA A 147 15.29 13.24 1.85
CA ALA A 147 16.69 13.65 2.03
C ALA A 147 17.67 12.72 1.28
N MET A 148 17.36 11.43 1.20
CA MET A 148 18.21 10.43 0.55
C MET A 148 18.03 10.40 -0.98
N LEU A 149 16.79 10.40 -1.46
CA LEU A 149 16.46 10.19 -2.87
C LEU A 149 16.34 11.48 -3.67
N ASN A 150 15.96 12.57 -3.02
CA ASN A 150 15.80 13.87 -3.64
C ASN A 150 16.35 15.01 -2.75
N PRO A 151 17.68 15.02 -2.47
CA PRO A 151 18.27 16.05 -1.60
C PRO A 151 18.09 17.47 -2.16
N PRO A 152 18.13 18.50 -1.30
CA PRO A 152 18.04 19.89 -1.74
C PRO A 152 19.21 20.23 -2.66
N LYS A 153 18.95 21.04 -3.69
CA LYS A 153 19.96 21.59 -4.62
C LYS A 153 19.64 23.03 -4.91
N ALA A 154 20.65 23.88 -5.11
CA ALA A 154 20.52 25.33 -5.27
C ALA A 154 19.51 25.78 -6.35
N ARG A 155 19.22 24.95 -7.35
CA ARG A 155 18.27 25.25 -8.43
C ARG A 155 16.92 24.51 -8.32
N LYS A 156 16.73 23.67 -7.30
CA LYS A 156 15.45 23.00 -7.08
C LYS A 156 14.53 23.91 -6.28
N ARG A 157 13.34 24.16 -6.82
CA ARG A 157 12.31 24.87 -6.09
C ARG A 157 11.68 23.98 -5.04
N GLU A 158 11.34 24.62 -3.92
CA GLU A 158 10.67 24.01 -2.78
C GLU A 158 9.42 24.79 -2.43
N LEU A 159 8.42 24.10 -1.92
CA LEU A 159 7.20 24.65 -1.36
C LEU A 159 6.97 24.06 0.01
N THR A 160 6.87 24.91 1.01
CA THR A 160 6.40 24.47 2.33
C THR A 160 4.89 24.62 2.39
N TYR A 161 4.21 23.50 2.68
CA TYR A 161 2.77 23.46 2.86
C TYR A 161 2.47 22.77 4.19
N PHE A 162 1.92 23.51 5.13
CA PHE A 162 1.83 23.14 6.55
C PHE A 162 3.21 22.74 7.11
N ASP A 163 3.34 21.52 7.60
CA ASP A 163 4.54 20.93 8.20
C ASP A 163 5.41 20.13 7.20
N ARG A 164 5.06 20.16 5.90
CA ARG A 164 5.74 19.39 4.85
C ARG A 164 6.44 20.31 3.86
N VAL A 165 7.63 19.88 3.46
CA VAL A 165 8.39 20.52 2.38
C VAL A 165 8.29 19.64 1.15
N TYR A 166 7.71 20.19 0.09
CA TYR A 166 7.66 19.57 -1.23
C TYR A 166 8.76 20.14 -2.11
N ARG A 167 9.36 19.30 -2.93
CA ARG A 167 10.48 19.66 -3.80
C ARG A 167 10.28 19.13 -5.21
N VAL A 168 10.68 19.91 -6.21
CA VAL A 168 10.70 19.41 -7.60
C VAL A 168 11.50 18.10 -7.66
N GLY A 169 10.90 17.07 -8.25
CA GLY A 169 11.44 15.72 -8.31
C GLY A 169 10.93 14.78 -7.21
N ASP A 170 10.15 15.26 -6.23
CA ASP A 170 9.53 14.38 -5.25
C ASP A 170 8.52 13.43 -5.89
N LYS A 171 8.55 12.19 -5.46
CA LYS A 171 7.49 11.23 -5.71
C LYS A 171 6.34 11.51 -4.74
N VAL A 172 5.15 11.61 -5.26
CA VAL A 172 3.94 11.92 -4.50
C VAL A 172 2.86 10.87 -4.72
N LEU A 173 1.98 10.74 -3.75
CA LEU A 173 0.82 9.88 -3.79
C LEU A 173 -0.44 10.75 -3.72
N GLN A 174 -1.36 10.58 -4.66
CA GLN A 174 -2.67 11.20 -4.60
C GLN A 174 -3.51 10.54 -3.50
N LEU A 175 -4.03 11.34 -2.57
CA LEU A 175 -4.80 10.81 -1.43
C LEU A 175 -6.32 10.95 -1.60
N VAL A 176 -6.77 11.79 -2.54
CA VAL A 176 -8.19 12.10 -2.77
C VAL A 176 -8.46 12.08 -4.26
N ASN A 177 -9.60 11.52 -4.67
CA ASN A 177 -10.00 11.56 -6.08
C ASN A 177 -10.18 13.00 -6.56
N ASN A 178 -9.60 13.33 -7.71
CA ASN A 178 -9.86 14.54 -8.46
C ASN A 178 -10.27 14.15 -9.88
N THR A 179 -11.57 13.96 -10.07
CA THR A 179 -12.14 13.49 -11.34
C THR A 179 -12.01 14.52 -12.46
N GLU A 180 -11.93 15.81 -12.13
CA GLU A 180 -11.76 16.88 -13.12
C GLU A 180 -10.38 16.82 -13.77
N GLU A 181 -9.34 16.51 -12.99
CA GLU A 181 -7.97 16.35 -13.47
C GLU A 181 -7.64 14.90 -13.89
N GLY A 182 -8.57 13.98 -13.74
CA GLY A 182 -8.39 12.56 -14.08
C GLY A 182 -7.37 11.83 -13.19
N VAL A 183 -7.17 12.29 -11.94
CA VAL A 183 -6.27 11.64 -10.97
C VAL A 183 -7.06 11.09 -9.79
N TYR A 184 -6.64 9.94 -9.30
CA TYR A 184 -7.40 9.18 -8.32
C TYR A 184 -6.57 8.85 -7.08
N ASN A 185 -7.26 8.53 -5.99
CA ASN A 185 -6.61 8.05 -4.78
C ASN A 185 -5.78 6.79 -5.08
N GLY A 186 -4.51 6.82 -4.67
CA GLY A 186 -3.54 5.77 -4.96
C GLY A 186 -2.63 6.04 -6.16
N ASP A 187 -2.95 7.02 -7.00
CA ASP A 187 -2.09 7.38 -8.14
C ASP A 187 -0.75 7.93 -7.66
N LEU A 188 0.31 7.45 -8.30
CA LEU A 188 1.67 7.91 -8.07
C LEU A 188 2.06 8.94 -9.12
N GLY A 189 2.57 10.06 -8.65
CA GLY A 189 3.06 11.16 -9.48
C GLY A 189 4.48 11.60 -9.12
N GLN A 190 4.98 12.57 -9.88
CA GLN A 190 6.22 13.27 -9.60
C GLN A 190 6.01 14.76 -9.74
N ILE A 191 6.50 15.55 -8.78
CA ILE A 191 6.48 17.02 -8.88
C ILE A 191 7.45 17.45 -9.97
N THR A 192 6.93 17.94 -11.08
CA THR A 192 7.75 18.40 -12.21
C THR A 192 8.06 19.89 -12.12
N ALA A 193 7.16 20.69 -11.54
CA ALA A 193 7.34 22.12 -11.35
C ALA A 193 6.61 22.62 -10.09
N ILE A 194 7.12 23.69 -9.50
CA ILE A 194 6.47 24.47 -8.44
C ILE A 194 6.37 25.88 -8.97
N LEU A 195 5.14 26.34 -9.20
CA LEU A 195 4.83 27.68 -9.66
C LEU A 195 4.59 28.56 -8.43
N THR A 196 5.30 29.66 -8.32
CA THR A 196 5.02 30.71 -7.33
C THR A 196 4.10 31.72 -7.99
N SER A 197 2.92 31.93 -7.43
CA SER A 197 2.07 33.05 -7.76
C SER A 197 2.73 34.35 -7.34
#